data_73a4d3760c032c7369d83a25429e1199
#
_entry.id   73a4d3760c032c7369d83a25429e1199
#
_cell.length_a   1.000
_cell.length_b   1.000
_cell.length_c   1.000
_cell.angle_alpha   90.00
_cell.angle_beta   90.00
_cell.angle_gamma   90.00
#
_symmetry.space_group_name_H-M   'P 1'
#
loop_
_entity.id
_entity.type
_entity.pdbx_description
1 polymer ?
#
loop_
_entity_poly.entity_id
_entity_poly.type
_entity_poly.pdbx_seq_one_letter_code
_entity_poly.pdbx_strand_id
1 'polypeptide(L)'
;MTFESHCINSSLTIKDALIALNNLRNATLTLFVLNDNAQIIGTLTDGDIRRALVNGHGLDCTLDKVMHRDYKFIRQKEFTVANLRSFRDRRIIFIPILDGENHVVDVVNLQKFKSK
;
A
#
# COMPACT_ATOMS: atom_id res chain seq x y z
N MET A 1 11.48 1.09 12.64
CA MET A 1 11.06 1.56 11.31
C MET A 1 9.59 1.87 11.32
N THR A 2 9.21 2.95 10.74
CA THR A 2 7.81 3.33 10.69
C THR A 2 7.26 3.07 9.28
N PHE A 3 5.97 2.84 9.22
CA PHE A 3 5.27 2.68 7.94
C PHE A 3 4.60 3.98 7.49
N GLU A 4 4.73 5.02 8.28
CA GLU A 4 3.99 6.26 8.04
C GLU A 4 4.36 6.94 6.74
N SER A 5 5.60 6.79 6.30
CA SER A 5 6.03 7.34 5.02
C SER A 5 5.36 6.63 3.84
N HIS A 6 4.74 5.48 4.08
CA HIS A 6 3.98 4.75 3.07
C HIS A 6 2.49 5.11 3.07
N CYS A 7 2.03 5.97 3.97
CA CYS A 7 0.62 6.30 4.08
C CYS A 7 0.34 7.64 3.40
N ILE A 8 -0.78 7.71 2.68
CA ILE A 8 -1.17 8.91 1.95
C ILE A 8 -2.69 9.03 1.96
N ASN A 9 -3.21 10.24 2.03
CA ASN A 9 -4.65 10.46 2.06
C ASN A 9 -5.25 10.34 0.67
N SER A 10 -6.44 9.77 0.60
CA SER A 10 -7.13 9.49 -0.66
C SER A 10 -7.52 10.75 -1.44
N SER A 11 -7.62 11.88 -0.78
CA SER A 11 -7.97 13.15 -1.43
C SER A 11 -6.77 13.80 -2.11
N LEU A 12 -5.57 13.32 -1.86
CA LEU A 12 -4.39 13.81 -2.55
C LEU A 12 -4.35 13.27 -3.99
N THR A 13 -3.40 13.77 -4.76
CA THR A 13 -3.38 13.55 -6.20
C THR A 13 -2.28 12.58 -6.61
N ILE A 14 -2.33 12.16 -7.88
CA ILE A 14 -1.27 11.32 -8.46
C ILE A 14 0.09 12.02 -8.32
N LYS A 15 0.13 13.35 -8.51
CA LYS A 15 1.38 14.08 -8.33
C LYS A 15 1.91 13.92 -6.91
N ASP A 16 1.02 14.03 -5.92
CA ASP A 16 1.41 13.86 -4.52
C ASP A 16 1.94 12.45 -4.27
N ALA A 17 1.30 11.45 -4.88
CA ALA A 17 1.74 10.07 -4.73
C ALA A 17 3.13 9.84 -5.35
N LEU A 18 3.38 10.45 -6.50
CA LEU A 18 4.70 10.34 -7.12
C LEU A 18 5.78 10.95 -6.25
N ILE A 19 5.47 12.09 -5.62
CA ILE A 19 6.41 12.72 -4.69
C ILE A 19 6.67 11.79 -3.51
N ALA A 20 5.60 11.21 -2.96
CA ALA A 20 5.73 10.30 -1.82
C ALA A 20 6.58 9.09 -2.19
N LEU A 21 6.33 8.49 -3.36
CA LEU A 21 7.12 7.33 -3.80
C LEU A 21 8.57 7.70 -4.02
N ASN A 22 8.82 8.89 -4.58
CA ASN A 22 10.17 9.35 -4.81
C ASN A 22 10.95 9.53 -3.51
N ASN A 23 10.25 9.79 -2.42
CA ASN A 23 10.87 9.98 -1.11
C ASN A 23 11.10 8.67 -0.36
N LEU A 24 10.53 7.57 -0.84
CA LEU A 24 10.79 6.27 -0.23
C LEU A 24 12.18 5.80 -0.64
N ARG A 25 12.93 5.33 0.34
CA ARG A 25 14.33 4.97 0.10
C ARG A 25 14.56 3.47 0.02
N ASN A 26 13.51 2.71 -0.05
CA ASN A 26 13.65 1.27 -0.16
C ASN A 26 13.06 0.81 -1.50
N ALA A 27 13.18 -0.49 -1.77
CA ALA A 27 12.72 -1.06 -3.02
C ALA A 27 11.20 -1.25 -3.06
N THR A 28 10.51 -0.98 -1.95
CA THR A 28 9.08 -1.22 -1.87
C THR A 28 8.34 0.06 -2.24
N LEU A 29 7.87 0.13 -3.48
CA LEU A 29 7.18 1.31 -3.99
C LEU A 29 5.68 1.12 -3.86
N THR A 30 5.20 1.02 -2.63
CA THR A 30 3.79 0.81 -2.30
C THR A 30 3.33 1.86 -1.31
N LEU A 31 2.17 2.45 -1.58
CA LEU A 31 1.53 3.39 -0.67
C LEU A 31 0.23 2.79 -0.16
N PHE A 32 -0.08 3.04 1.09
CA PHE A 32 -1.37 2.71 1.69
C PHE A 32 -2.23 3.96 1.65
N VAL A 33 -3.36 3.88 0.98
CA VAL A 33 -4.25 5.03 0.80
C VAL A 33 -5.26 5.03 1.94
N LEU A 34 -5.30 6.12 2.69
CA LEU A 34 -6.14 6.23 3.87
C LEU A 34 -7.24 7.27 3.66
N ASN A 35 -8.37 7.07 4.34
CA ASN A 35 -9.41 8.08 4.38
C ASN A 35 -9.12 9.08 5.51
N ASP A 36 -10.04 10.01 5.74
CA ASP A 36 -9.83 11.06 6.74
C ASP A 36 -9.83 10.53 8.18
N ASN A 37 -10.28 9.30 8.38
CA ASN A 37 -10.25 8.65 9.70
C ASN A 37 -9.03 7.75 9.84
N ALA A 38 -8.05 7.89 8.96
CA ALA A 38 -6.81 7.11 8.96
C ALA A 38 -7.05 5.61 8.76
N GLN A 39 -8.17 5.25 8.13
CA GLN A 39 -8.45 3.85 7.80
C GLN A 39 -7.98 3.58 6.38
N ILE A 40 -7.39 2.41 6.16
CA ILE A 40 -6.95 2.04 4.81
C ILE A 40 -8.16 1.75 3.93
N ILE A 41 -8.16 2.30 2.73
CA ILE A 41 -9.22 2.08 1.75
C ILE A 41 -8.68 1.58 0.42
N GLY A 42 -7.37 1.54 0.26
CA GLY A 42 -6.77 1.03 -0.96
C GLY A 42 -5.26 1.04 -0.86
N THR A 43 -4.64 0.52 -1.89
CA THR A 43 -3.19 0.59 -2.04
C THR A 43 -2.85 1.16 -3.40
N LEU A 44 -1.63 1.66 -3.54
CA LEU A 44 -1.20 2.28 -4.77
C LEU A 44 0.27 1.98 -4.98
N THR A 45 0.59 1.36 -6.11
CA THR A 45 1.97 1.05 -6.46
C THR A 45 2.41 1.94 -7.62
N ASP A 46 3.70 1.94 -7.87
CA ASP A 46 4.26 2.61 -9.04
C ASP A 46 3.58 2.14 -10.33
N GLY A 47 3.33 0.84 -10.45
CA GLY A 47 2.63 0.30 -11.60
C GLY A 47 1.21 0.78 -11.74
N ASP A 48 0.50 0.90 -10.61
CA ASP A 48 -0.88 1.42 -10.64
C ASP A 48 -0.91 2.85 -11.18
N ILE A 49 0.07 3.66 -10.77
CA ILE A 49 0.15 5.05 -11.25
C ILE A 49 0.44 5.08 -12.74
N ARG A 50 1.39 4.27 -13.20
CA ARG A 50 1.71 4.24 -14.63
C ARG A 50 0.49 3.86 -15.46
N ARG A 51 -0.26 2.84 -15.02
CA ARG A 51 -1.46 2.43 -15.73
C ARG A 51 -2.51 3.52 -15.73
N ALA A 52 -2.66 4.24 -14.63
CA ALA A 52 -3.61 5.34 -14.56
C ALA A 52 -3.26 6.43 -15.57
N LEU A 53 -1.99 6.79 -15.66
CA LEU A 53 -1.54 7.81 -16.61
C LEU A 53 -1.76 7.37 -18.05
N VAL A 54 -1.44 6.11 -18.35
CA VAL A 54 -1.66 5.55 -19.69
C VAL A 54 -3.14 5.58 -20.05
N ASN A 55 -4.01 5.39 -19.07
CA ASN A 55 -5.45 5.38 -19.29
C ASN A 55 -6.08 6.78 -19.32
N GLY A 56 -5.26 7.82 -19.26
CA GLY A 56 -5.74 9.18 -19.45
C GLY A 56 -5.99 9.98 -18.19
N HIS A 57 -5.69 9.42 -17.01
CA HIS A 57 -5.81 10.20 -15.78
C HIS A 57 -4.67 11.22 -15.70
N GLY A 58 -4.97 12.42 -15.24
CA GLY A 58 -3.97 13.45 -15.10
C GLY A 58 -3.29 13.45 -13.75
N LEU A 59 -2.24 14.24 -13.62
CA LEU A 59 -1.50 14.35 -12.36
C LEU A 59 -2.34 14.94 -11.24
N ASP A 60 -3.41 15.65 -11.55
CA ASP A 60 -4.32 16.24 -10.57
C ASP A 60 -5.47 15.32 -10.20
N CYS A 61 -5.50 14.10 -10.73
CA CYS A 61 -6.52 13.12 -10.38
C CYS A 61 -6.32 12.65 -8.93
N THR A 62 -7.41 12.59 -8.15
CA THR A 62 -7.31 12.14 -6.77
C THR A 62 -7.15 10.64 -6.68
N LEU A 63 -6.53 10.18 -5.61
CA LEU A 63 -6.10 8.79 -5.48
C LEU A 63 -7.26 7.82 -5.31
N ASP A 64 -8.38 8.29 -4.76
CA ASP A 64 -9.55 7.43 -4.59
C ASP A 64 -10.10 6.91 -5.92
N LYS A 65 -9.74 7.56 -7.02
CA LYS A 65 -10.20 7.14 -8.36
C LYS A 65 -9.29 6.12 -9.03
N VAL A 66 -8.05 5.99 -8.56
CA VAL A 66 -7.05 5.17 -9.24
C VAL A 66 -6.44 4.09 -8.35
N MET A 67 -6.71 4.13 -7.06
CA MET A 67 -6.13 3.18 -6.13
C MET A 67 -6.69 1.78 -6.36
N HIS A 68 -5.91 0.78 -5.93
CA HIS A 68 -6.32 -0.62 -5.98
C HIS A 68 -7.12 -0.92 -4.73
N ARG A 69 -8.39 -1.31 -4.89
CA ARG A 69 -9.29 -1.53 -3.75
C ARG A 69 -9.30 -2.97 -3.24
N ASP A 70 -8.87 -3.90 -4.05
CA ASP A 70 -8.84 -5.32 -3.69
C ASP A 70 -7.45 -5.69 -3.18
N TYR A 71 -6.97 -4.92 -2.21
CA TYR A 71 -5.63 -5.11 -1.64
C TYR A 71 -5.63 -6.26 -0.63
N LYS A 72 -4.46 -6.85 -0.44
CA LYS A 72 -4.27 -7.91 0.55
C LYS A 72 -3.84 -7.29 1.87
N PHE A 73 -4.30 -7.87 2.96
CA PHE A 73 -3.95 -7.41 4.30
C PHE A 73 -4.05 -8.58 5.27
N ILE A 74 -3.52 -8.37 6.48
CA ILE A 74 -3.62 -9.35 7.56
C ILE A 74 -4.16 -8.62 8.78
N ARG A 75 -5.17 -9.21 9.43
CA ARG A 75 -5.66 -8.68 10.69
C ARG A 75 -4.65 -8.98 11.78
N GLN A 76 -4.44 -8.04 12.68
CA GLN A 76 -3.48 -8.19 13.76
C GLN A 76 -3.71 -9.47 14.56
N LYS A 77 -4.97 -9.82 14.80
CA LYS A 77 -5.31 -11.02 15.53
C LYS A 77 -5.00 -12.31 14.79
N GLU A 78 -4.83 -12.22 13.48
CA GLU A 78 -4.60 -13.38 12.62
C GLU A 78 -3.18 -13.47 12.11
N PHE A 79 -2.29 -12.66 12.66
CA PHE A 79 -0.93 -12.60 12.18
C PHE A 79 -0.15 -13.85 12.63
N THR A 80 0.10 -14.75 11.69
CA THR A 80 0.85 -15.99 11.93
C THR A 80 1.79 -16.23 10.76
N VAL A 81 2.80 -17.07 11.00
CA VAL A 81 3.71 -17.45 9.91
C VAL A 81 2.95 -18.16 8.79
N ALA A 82 1.95 -18.98 9.14
CA ALA A 82 1.17 -19.67 8.13
C ALA A 82 0.43 -18.69 7.22
N ASN A 83 -0.13 -17.62 7.80
CA ASN A 83 -0.82 -16.61 7.00
C ASN A 83 0.16 -15.88 6.09
N LEU A 84 1.37 -15.62 6.55
CA LEU A 84 2.38 -15.00 5.70
C LEU A 84 2.73 -15.89 4.51
N ARG A 85 2.85 -17.19 4.73
CA ARG A 85 3.21 -18.11 3.66
C ARG A 85 2.18 -18.14 2.55
N SER A 86 0.92 -17.84 2.85
CA SER A 86 -0.12 -17.85 1.85
C SER A 86 0.07 -16.78 0.79
N PHE A 87 0.93 -15.79 1.02
CA PHE A 87 1.18 -14.72 0.07
C PHE A 87 2.43 -14.93 -0.78
N ARG A 88 3.18 -16.01 -0.55
CA ARG A 88 4.51 -16.18 -1.16
C ARG A 88 4.48 -16.16 -2.68
N ASP A 89 3.50 -16.78 -3.28
CA ASP A 89 3.47 -16.99 -4.73
C ASP A 89 2.74 -15.90 -5.48
N ARG A 90 2.38 -14.80 -4.79
CA ARG A 90 1.53 -13.79 -5.37
C ARG A 90 2.25 -12.51 -5.73
N ARG A 91 3.57 -12.51 -5.64
CA ARG A 91 4.40 -11.33 -5.92
C ARG A 91 4.02 -10.13 -5.06
N ILE A 92 3.37 -10.38 -3.95
CA ILE A 92 3.03 -9.35 -2.99
C ILE A 92 4.21 -9.22 -2.03
N ILE A 93 4.77 -8.04 -1.95
CA ILE A 93 5.98 -7.82 -1.16
C ILE A 93 5.68 -7.15 0.16
N PHE A 94 4.74 -6.23 0.17
CA PHE A 94 4.49 -5.36 1.31
C PHE A 94 3.03 -5.47 1.71
N ILE A 95 2.78 -5.99 2.92
CA ILE A 95 1.41 -6.28 3.37
C ILE A 95 1.12 -5.48 4.63
N PRO A 96 0.03 -4.69 4.65
CA PRO A 96 -0.35 -3.98 5.87
C PRO A 96 -1.01 -4.92 6.87
N ILE A 97 -0.70 -4.70 8.14
CA ILE A 97 -1.37 -5.38 9.24
C ILE A 97 -2.34 -4.40 9.85
N LEU A 98 -3.59 -4.80 9.97
CA LEU A 98 -4.68 -3.93 10.36
C LEU A 98 -5.26 -4.32 11.71
N ASP A 99 -5.72 -3.32 12.46
CA ASP A 99 -6.53 -3.56 13.65
C ASP A 99 -7.98 -3.86 13.25
N GLY A 100 -8.87 -3.96 14.24
CA GLY A 100 -10.27 -4.28 13.97
C GLY A 100 -11.04 -3.17 13.28
N GLU A 101 -10.47 -1.98 13.15
CA GLU A 101 -11.13 -0.82 12.55
C GLU A 101 -10.43 -0.35 11.30
N ASN A 102 -9.60 -1.21 10.70
CA ASN A 102 -8.90 -0.94 9.44
C ASN A 102 -7.83 0.14 9.53
N HIS A 103 -7.29 0.37 10.71
CA HIS A 103 -6.10 1.21 10.82
C HIS A 103 -4.86 0.35 10.61
N VAL A 104 -3.89 0.88 9.88
CA VAL A 104 -2.62 0.19 9.68
C VAL A 104 -1.83 0.31 10.98
N VAL A 105 -1.50 -0.83 11.57
CA VAL A 105 -0.72 -0.85 12.82
C VAL A 105 0.70 -1.32 12.60
N ASP A 106 0.95 -2.00 11.49
CA ASP A 106 2.30 -2.45 11.16
C ASP A 106 2.30 -2.89 9.69
N VAL A 107 3.45 -3.27 9.19
CA VAL A 107 3.59 -3.80 7.84
C VAL A 107 4.56 -4.97 7.86
N VAL A 108 4.41 -5.87 6.91
CA VAL A 108 5.33 -6.99 6.71
C VAL A 108 5.94 -6.87 5.32
N ASN A 109 7.26 -6.93 5.26
CA ASN A 109 7.97 -6.99 4.00
C ASN A 109 8.29 -8.44 3.72
N LEU A 110 7.52 -9.05 2.82
CA LEU A 110 7.66 -10.48 2.53
C LEU A 110 8.95 -10.82 1.83
N GLN A 111 9.60 -9.85 1.21
CA GLN A 111 10.88 -10.09 0.57
C GLN A 111 11.91 -10.57 1.58
N LYS A 112 11.84 -10.09 2.80
CA LYS A 112 12.76 -10.52 3.85
C LYS A 112 12.54 -11.96 4.28
N PHE A 113 11.31 -12.45 4.16
CA PHE A 113 11.01 -13.84 4.48
C PHE A 113 11.43 -14.78 3.37
N LYS A 114 11.50 -14.29 2.14
CA LYS A 114 11.87 -15.13 1.00
C LYS A 114 13.35 -15.38 0.91
N SER A 115 14.16 -14.62 1.62
CA SER A 115 15.60 -14.74 1.53
C SER A 115 16.15 -16.00 2.18
N LYS A 116 15.31 -16.78 2.79
CA LYS A 116 15.73 -18.04 3.42
C LYS A 116 15.62 -19.22 2.50
#